data_d44c1714c089553739ec4c7b43846331
#
_entry.id   d44c1714c089553739ec4c7b43846331
#
_cell.length_a   1.000
_cell.length_b   1.000
_cell.length_c   1.000
_cell.angle_alpha   90.00
_cell.angle_beta   90.00
_cell.angle_gamma   90.00
#
_symmetry.space_group_name_H-M   'P 1'
#
loop_
_entity.id
_entity.type
_entity.pdbx_description
1 polymer ?
#
loop_
_entity_poly.entity_id
_entity_poly.type
_entity_poly.pdbx_seq_one_letter_code
_entity_poly.pdbx_strand_id
1 'polypeptide(L)'
;MIHATLLSIVLGVTLALSKMYGPGPVSGLGPPADTTRRSSDWLSLLPDGEEKRRFILDCTGCHQIDDQVVRPGGRPRTPAEFGERVTQMLSFAGSTTGFPVIGHGREAASTASWLARYLIATPTIRPRGTLPANARITEYAMPAAGDLPHDLAVGSDGRVVITGMFSHRMWVLDPARGSFDAVDIPVDKANPRALELDAAGDWWVVLGAPHLVARYSPKTRAWRTWPGGFYPHSVALGRAGGVWINGHFTHSPELIARIDTAVRDLSRALTRLEVPAHPTLGNGPGGPIPYEIRVAPDGRVWTSELQGNRLFAYDPTKRTFDVFTMPETWSGPRRFDIDAKGILWIPAYATNELVRLDPATRKFARFPLPEPDAVPYVVRVDDATGRIWIGTSASDAVYAYDAAANRFTVYPLPSRGALVRHLAIDPRTRDVWIAYGASPGRIPAKIARLHVSRIRGSDGSRGQSP
;
A
#
# COMPACT_ATOMS: atom_id res chain seq x y z
N MET A 1 -17.41 -24.42 -36.96
CA MET A 1 -16.91 -23.05 -37.22
C MET A 1 -17.06 -22.16 -35.97
N ILE A 2 -16.89 -22.68 -34.75
CA ILE A 2 -17.04 -21.89 -33.47
C ILE A 2 -15.72 -21.87 -32.66
N HIS A 3 -14.69 -22.60 -33.06
CA HIS A 3 -13.42 -22.70 -32.30
C HIS A 3 -12.33 -21.69 -32.70
N ALA A 4 -12.49 -20.94 -33.80
CA ALA A 4 -11.46 -20.01 -34.26
C ALA A 4 -11.56 -18.58 -33.67
N THR A 5 -12.71 -18.19 -33.14
CA THR A 5 -12.96 -16.83 -32.67
C THR A 5 -12.53 -16.58 -31.23
N LEU A 6 -12.49 -17.63 -30.40
CA LEU A 6 -12.04 -17.51 -29.00
C LEU A 6 -10.53 -17.40 -28.83
N LEU A 7 -9.76 -17.96 -29.77
CA LEU A 7 -8.27 -17.89 -29.71
C LEU A 7 -7.74 -16.50 -30.02
N SER A 8 -8.44 -15.73 -30.85
CA SER A 8 -8.00 -14.37 -31.25
C SER A 8 -8.21 -13.32 -30.15
N ILE A 9 -9.20 -13.50 -29.30
CA ILE A 9 -9.48 -12.56 -28.18
C ILE A 9 -8.49 -12.77 -27.05
N VAL A 10 -8.10 -14.02 -26.78
CA VAL A 10 -7.09 -14.33 -25.73
C VAL A 10 -5.71 -13.85 -26.16
N LEU A 11 -5.34 -13.98 -27.46
CA LEU A 11 -4.07 -13.46 -27.97
C LEU A 11 -3.99 -11.92 -27.97
N GLY A 12 -5.10 -11.25 -28.24
CA GLY A 12 -5.17 -9.77 -28.23
C GLY A 12 -4.97 -9.18 -26.83
N VAL A 13 -5.54 -9.78 -25.81
CA VAL A 13 -5.38 -9.34 -24.41
C VAL A 13 -3.98 -9.63 -23.90
N THR A 14 -3.39 -10.76 -24.27
CA THR A 14 -2.02 -11.11 -23.86
C THR A 14 -0.98 -10.20 -24.51
N LEU A 15 -1.17 -9.78 -25.78
CA LEU A 15 -0.28 -8.82 -26.45
C LEU A 15 -0.44 -7.39 -25.90
N ALA A 16 -1.65 -6.99 -25.50
CA ALA A 16 -1.87 -5.68 -24.89
C ALA A 16 -1.18 -5.58 -23.52
N LEU A 17 -1.26 -6.62 -22.69
CA LEU A 17 -0.59 -6.69 -21.39
C LEU A 17 0.94 -6.74 -21.55
N SER A 18 1.48 -7.47 -22.52
CA SER A 18 2.93 -7.54 -22.75
C SER A 18 3.50 -6.22 -23.29
N LYS A 19 2.73 -5.45 -24.06
CA LYS A 19 3.13 -4.10 -24.48
C LYS A 19 3.07 -3.05 -23.37
N MET A 20 2.30 -3.30 -22.29
CA MET A 20 2.21 -2.41 -21.13
C MET A 20 3.30 -2.65 -20.09
N TYR A 21 3.84 -3.84 -20.00
CA TYR A 21 4.83 -4.25 -18.99
C TYR A 21 6.18 -4.68 -19.57
N GLY A 22 6.37 -4.52 -20.88
CA GLY A 22 7.69 -4.69 -21.48
C GLY A 22 8.63 -3.58 -21.02
N PRO A 23 9.93 -3.88 -20.79
CA PRO A 23 10.91 -2.87 -20.45
C PRO A 23 11.08 -1.95 -21.65
N GLY A 24 10.33 -0.86 -21.69
CA GLY A 24 10.69 0.28 -22.54
C GLY A 24 12.05 0.78 -22.06
N PRO A 25 12.97 1.14 -22.94
CA PRO A 25 14.26 1.66 -22.51
C PRO A 25 14.03 2.88 -21.64
N VAL A 26 14.45 2.80 -20.37
CA VAL A 26 14.55 3.95 -19.48
C VAL A 26 15.77 4.75 -19.94
N SER A 27 15.61 5.46 -21.08
CA SER A 27 16.64 6.35 -21.58
C SER A 27 16.57 7.67 -20.81
N GLY A 28 17.60 7.95 -20.04
CA GLY A 28 18.00 9.31 -19.69
C GLY A 28 17.20 9.99 -18.58
N LEU A 29 17.09 9.39 -17.41
CA LEU A 29 16.81 10.15 -16.20
C LEU A 29 18.14 10.68 -15.66
N GLY A 30 18.42 11.94 -15.92
CA GLY A 30 19.45 12.69 -15.20
C GLY A 30 19.17 12.69 -13.70
N PRO A 31 20.16 13.02 -12.85
CA PRO A 31 19.95 13.12 -11.42
C PRO A 31 18.78 14.06 -11.13
N PRO A 32 17.87 13.68 -10.24
CA PRO A 32 16.72 14.52 -9.90
C PRO A 32 17.24 15.83 -9.28
N ALA A 33 17.19 16.90 -10.05
CA ALA A 33 17.41 18.22 -9.49
C ALA A 33 16.33 18.47 -8.43
N ASP A 34 16.64 19.24 -7.39
CA ASP A 34 15.67 19.72 -6.38
C ASP A 34 14.51 20.54 -6.99
N THR A 35 14.51 20.71 -8.28
CA THR A 35 13.53 21.42 -9.09
C THR A 35 12.35 20.58 -9.57
N THR A 36 12.33 19.27 -9.28
CA THR A 36 11.22 18.40 -9.71
C THR A 36 10.05 18.51 -8.73
N ARG A 37 8.85 18.79 -9.26
CA ARG A 37 7.62 18.88 -8.47
C ARG A 37 7.20 17.50 -7.99
N ARG A 38 6.78 17.43 -6.73
CA ARG A 38 6.20 16.23 -6.15
C ARG A 38 4.72 16.13 -6.51
N SER A 39 4.15 14.95 -6.36
CA SER A 39 2.71 14.76 -6.53
C SER A 39 1.90 15.67 -5.59
N SER A 40 2.34 15.85 -4.36
CA SER A 40 1.71 16.76 -3.39
C SER A 40 1.69 18.22 -3.87
N ASP A 41 2.70 18.68 -4.63
CA ASP A 41 2.70 20.02 -5.21
C ASP A 41 1.62 20.16 -6.28
N TRP A 42 1.43 19.16 -7.14
CA TRP A 42 0.39 19.14 -8.16
C TRP A 42 -1.01 19.02 -7.56
N LEU A 43 -1.17 18.17 -6.55
CA LEU A 43 -2.46 17.99 -5.86
C LEU A 43 -2.91 19.26 -5.13
N SER A 44 -1.99 20.13 -4.72
CA SER A 44 -2.32 21.38 -4.05
C SER A 44 -3.01 22.42 -4.95
N LEU A 45 -2.96 22.24 -6.27
CA LEU A 45 -3.70 23.08 -7.21
C LEU A 45 -5.19 22.70 -7.30
N LEU A 46 -5.54 21.48 -6.90
CA LEU A 46 -6.91 21.01 -6.92
C LEU A 46 -7.68 21.59 -5.72
N PRO A 47 -8.90 22.09 -5.93
CA PRO A 47 -9.69 22.66 -4.84
C PRO A 47 -10.02 21.60 -3.79
N ASP A 48 -9.90 21.95 -2.53
CA ASP A 48 -10.28 21.07 -1.44
C ASP A 48 -11.78 20.77 -1.48
N GLY A 49 -12.13 19.54 -1.11
CA GLY A 49 -13.50 19.08 -1.09
C GLY A 49 -13.66 17.63 -1.53
N GLU A 50 -14.89 17.20 -1.70
CA GLU A 50 -15.22 15.81 -2.01
C GLU A 50 -14.61 15.34 -3.33
N GLU A 51 -14.65 16.16 -4.39
CA GLU A 51 -14.13 15.77 -5.70
C GLU A 51 -12.61 15.50 -5.66
N LYS A 52 -11.84 16.33 -4.94
CA LYS A 52 -10.41 16.08 -4.73
C LYS A 52 -10.17 14.80 -3.94
N ARG A 53 -10.94 14.56 -2.88
CA ARG A 53 -10.83 13.33 -2.07
C ARG A 53 -11.11 12.09 -2.92
N ARG A 54 -12.19 12.11 -3.70
CA ARG A 54 -12.53 11.02 -4.63
C ARG A 54 -11.46 10.83 -5.70
N PHE A 55 -10.93 11.92 -6.26
CA PHE A 55 -9.83 11.86 -7.23
C PHE A 55 -8.57 11.21 -6.61
N ILE A 56 -8.20 11.60 -5.39
CA ILE A 56 -7.07 10.99 -4.69
C ILE A 56 -7.30 9.49 -4.48
N LEU A 57 -8.48 9.08 -4.02
CA LEU A 57 -8.82 7.67 -3.83
C LEU A 57 -8.70 6.85 -5.12
N ASP A 58 -9.21 7.37 -6.22
CA ASP A 58 -9.31 6.66 -7.48
C ASP A 58 -8.01 6.70 -8.30
N CYS A 59 -7.26 7.80 -8.26
CA CYS A 59 -6.27 8.11 -9.29
C CYS A 59 -4.81 8.16 -8.81
N THR A 60 -4.54 8.13 -7.48
CA THR A 60 -3.16 8.27 -6.98
C THR A 60 -2.56 6.98 -6.38
N GLY A 61 -3.30 5.86 -6.46
CA GLY A 61 -2.87 4.59 -5.88
C GLY A 61 -1.88 3.77 -6.73
N CYS A 62 -1.78 4.04 -8.03
CA CYS A 62 -0.91 3.29 -8.95
C CYS A 62 0.41 4.01 -9.19
N HIS A 63 0.37 5.29 -9.48
CA HIS A 63 1.53 6.15 -9.72
C HIS A 63 1.25 7.57 -9.23
N GLN A 64 2.30 8.36 -9.10
CA GLN A 64 2.20 9.76 -8.74
C GLN A 64 1.66 10.62 -9.89
N ILE A 65 1.06 11.75 -9.53
CA ILE A 65 0.71 12.82 -10.46
C ILE A 65 1.94 13.74 -10.56
N ASP A 66 2.69 13.64 -11.62
CA ASP A 66 3.95 14.34 -11.84
C ASP A 66 3.92 15.25 -13.09
N ASP A 67 5.03 15.95 -13.34
CA ASP A 67 5.17 16.84 -14.49
C ASP A 67 4.90 16.12 -15.82
N GLN A 68 5.26 14.86 -15.96
CA GLN A 68 5.01 14.12 -17.21
C GLN A 68 3.55 13.70 -17.37
N VAL A 69 2.85 13.47 -16.25
CA VAL A 69 1.41 13.20 -16.26
C VAL A 69 0.65 14.47 -16.64
N VAL A 70 1.03 15.60 -16.05
CA VAL A 70 0.27 16.86 -16.19
C VAL A 70 0.74 17.68 -17.39
N ARG A 71 2.07 17.69 -17.67
CA ARG A 71 2.71 18.56 -18.68
C ARG A 71 3.69 17.78 -19.57
N PRO A 72 3.21 16.85 -20.38
CA PRO A 72 4.08 16.13 -21.33
C PRO A 72 4.73 17.12 -22.29
N GLY A 73 6.05 17.04 -22.41
CA GLY A 73 6.80 18.00 -23.25
C GLY A 73 6.79 19.44 -22.73
N GLY A 74 6.47 19.65 -21.43
CA GLY A 74 6.54 20.96 -20.78
C GLY A 74 5.27 21.82 -20.91
N ARG A 75 4.27 21.43 -21.70
CA ARG A 75 3.01 22.16 -21.86
C ARG A 75 1.85 21.52 -21.08
N PRO A 76 0.87 22.30 -20.60
CA PRO A 76 -0.33 21.76 -20.01
C PRO A 76 -1.09 20.87 -21.01
N ARG A 77 -1.75 19.83 -20.49
CA ARG A 77 -2.68 19.04 -21.30
C ARG A 77 -3.97 19.82 -21.55
N THR A 78 -4.51 19.63 -22.75
CA THR A 78 -5.87 20.07 -23.08
C THR A 78 -6.91 19.17 -22.40
N PRO A 79 -8.20 19.61 -22.30
CA PRO A 79 -9.27 18.74 -21.81
C PRO A 79 -9.39 17.42 -22.59
N ALA A 80 -9.22 17.45 -23.92
CA ALA A 80 -9.26 16.24 -24.74
C ALA A 80 -8.15 15.26 -24.40
N GLU A 81 -6.89 15.74 -24.24
CA GLU A 81 -5.74 14.91 -23.85
C GLU A 81 -5.90 14.33 -22.43
N PHE A 82 -6.48 15.08 -21.50
CA PHE A 82 -6.86 14.53 -20.19
C PHE A 82 -7.95 13.48 -20.35
N GLY A 83 -8.96 13.70 -21.22
CA GLY A 83 -10.03 12.75 -21.48
C GLY A 83 -9.52 11.41 -21.97
N GLU A 84 -8.62 11.40 -22.94
CA GLU A 84 -7.95 10.18 -23.43
C GLU A 84 -7.21 9.44 -22.28
N ARG A 85 -6.46 10.17 -21.46
CA ARG A 85 -5.69 9.57 -20.36
C ARG A 85 -6.59 9.05 -19.24
N VAL A 86 -7.61 9.80 -18.85
CA VAL A 86 -8.57 9.34 -17.84
C VAL A 86 -9.31 8.10 -18.33
N THR A 87 -9.79 8.08 -19.58
CA THR A 87 -10.42 6.90 -20.19
C THR A 87 -9.47 5.71 -20.19
N GLN A 88 -8.21 5.93 -20.55
CA GLN A 88 -7.19 4.87 -20.50
C GLN A 88 -6.99 4.35 -19.07
N MET A 89 -6.88 5.25 -18.05
CA MET A 89 -6.73 4.82 -16.66
C MET A 89 -7.96 4.06 -16.15
N LEU A 90 -9.16 4.50 -16.51
CA LEU A 90 -10.40 3.79 -16.18
C LEU A 90 -10.46 2.39 -16.79
N SER A 91 -9.89 2.18 -17.97
CA SER A 91 -9.83 0.84 -18.59
C SER A 91 -8.90 -0.14 -17.86
N PHE A 92 -7.96 0.36 -17.04
CA PHE A 92 -7.08 -0.48 -16.21
C PHE A 92 -7.66 -0.78 -14.83
N ALA A 93 -8.71 -0.11 -14.47
CA ALA A 93 -9.41 -0.26 -13.21
C ALA A 93 -10.66 -1.11 -13.38
N GLY A 94 -11.03 -1.78 -12.34
CA GLY A 94 -12.23 -2.60 -12.27
C GLY A 94 -11.95 -4.07 -12.02
N SER A 95 -13.01 -4.81 -11.85
CA SER A 95 -13.03 -6.19 -11.35
C SER A 95 -12.24 -7.22 -12.18
N THR A 96 -11.92 -6.89 -13.42
CA THR A 96 -11.18 -7.77 -14.33
C THR A 96 -9.70 -7.41 -14.45
N THR A 97 -9.25 -6.37 -13.75
CA THR A 97 -7.88 -5.86 -13.83
C THR A 97 -7.10 -6.08 -12.54
N GLY A 98 -5.79 -5.87 -12.58
CA GLY A 98 -4.95 -5.90 -11.38
C GLY A 98 -5.08 -4.66 -10.47
N PHE A 99 -5.95 -3.67 -10.78
CA PHE A 99 -6.04 -2.40 -10.04
C PHE A 99 -7.50 -1.90 -9.92
N PRO A 100 -8.28 -2.40 -8.98
CA PRO A 100 -9.70 -2.08 -8.84
C PRO A 100 -10.02 -0.88 -7.96
N VAL A 101 -9.11 0.04 -7.83
CA VAL A 101 -9.23 1.16 -6.89
C VAL A 101 -10.08 2.32 -7.39
N ILE A 102 -10.71 2.21 -8.55
CA ILE A 102 -11.57 3.29 -9.07
C ILE A 102 -13.01 3.05 -8.68
N GLY A 103 -13.58 4.01 -7.98
CA GLY A 103 -14.96 3.99 -7.55
C GLY A 103 -15.96 4.02 -8.71
N HIS A 104 -17.14 3.45 -8.47
CA HIS A 104 -18.25 3.45 -9.43
C HIS A 104 -18.67 4.87 -9.75
N GLY A 105 -18.97 5.13 -11.02
CA GLY A 105 -19.56 6.39 -11.48
C GLY A 105 -18.58 7.53 -11.74
N ARG A 106 -17.26 7.27 -11.79
CA ARG A 106 -16.32 8.29 -12.26
C ARG A 106 -16.36 8.39 -13.79
N GLU A 107 -16.70 9.57 -14.28
CA GLU A 107 -16.75 9.82 -15.71
C GLU A 107 -15.50 10.52 -16.22
N ALA A 108 -15.01 10.05 -17.38
CA ALA A 108 -13.79 10.57 -17.99
C ALA A 108 -13.90 12.03 -18.38
N ALA A 109 -15.00 12.43 -18.99
CA ALA A 109 -15.17 13.79 -19.52
C ALA A 109 -15.21 14.86 -18.41
N SER A 110 -16.00 14.62 -17.36
CA SER A 110 -16.09 15.53 -16.23
C SER A 110 -14.78 15.63 -15.47
N THR A 111 -14.13 14.49 -15.21
CA THR A 111 -12.81 14.44 -14.56
C THR A 111 -11.76 15.18 -15.40
N ALA A 112 -11.73 14.97 -16.71
CA ALA A 112 -10.79 15.63 -17.61
C ALA A 112 -10.96 17.15 -17.63
N SER A 113 -12.20 17.62 -17.69
CA SER A 113 -12.53 19.04 -17.67
C SER A 113 -12.10 19.69 -16.34
N TRP A 114 -12.33 18.99 -15.23
CA TRP A 114 -11.92 19.43 -13.91
C TRP A 114 -10.38 19.49 -13.78
N LEU A 115 -9.66 18.47 -14.21
CA LEU A 115 -8.18 18.46 -14.20
C LEU A 115 -7.60 19.57 -15.08
N ALA A 116 -8.10 19.74 -16.30
CA ALA A 116 -7.63 20.77 -17.22
C ALA A 116 -7.83 22.18 -16.68
N ARG A 117 -8.92 22.41 -15.96
CA ARG A 117 -9.22 23.70 -15.33
C ARG A 117 -8.21 24.09 -14.24
N TYR A 118 -7.81 23.16 -13.39
CA TYR A 118 -6.98 23.45 -12.22
C TYR A 118 -5.48 23.16 -12.46
N LEU A 119 -5.13 22.17 -13.27
CA LEU A 119 -3.73 21.82 -13.53
C LEU A 119 -3.09 22.63 -14.66
N ILE A 120 -3.77 23.69 -15.14
CA ILE A 120 -3.17 24.64 -16.09
C ILE A 120 -2.06 25.49 -15.46
N ALA A 121 -2.18 25.81 -14.18
CA ALA A 121 -1.13 26.53 -13.44
C ALA A 121 0.07 25.63 -13.13
N THR A 122 1.20 26.25 -12.88
CA THR A 122 2.39 25.55 -12.41
C THR A 122 2.47 25.70 -10.90
N PRO A 123 2.47 24.61 -10.12
CA PRO A 123 2.55 24.74 -8.67
C PRO A 123 3.92 25.22 -8.24
N THR A 124 3.94 25.93 -7.13
CA THR A 124 5.19 26.28 -6.44
C THR A 124 5.83 25.00 -5.89
N ILE A 125 7.13 24.85 -6.14
CA ILE A 125 7.91 23.76 -5.54
C ILE A 125 8.07 24.04 -4.05
N ARG A 126 7.53 23.16 -3.21
CA ARG A 126 7.72 23.28 -1.78
C ARG A 126 9.12 22.78 -1.40
N PRO A 127 9.84 23.46 -0.50
CA PRO A 127 11.12 22.97 0.01
C PRO A 127 10.97 21.57 0.60
N ARG A 128 11.92 20.69 0.32
CA ARG A 128 12.01 19.42 1.03
C ARG A 128 12.50 19.68 2.44
N GLY A 129 11.89 19.03 3.41
CA GLY A 129 12.44 18.98 4.74
C GLY A 129 13.88 18.41 4.73
N THR A 130 14.67 18.79 5.70
CA THR A 130 16.01 18.21 5.89
C THR A 130 15.89 16.89 6.67
N LEU A 131 16.64 15.89 6.24
CA LEU A 131 16.73 14.64 7.01
C LEU A 131 17.30 14.95 8.41
N PRO A 132 16.68 14.53 9.50
CA PRO A 132 17.20 14.73 10.85
C PRO A 132 18.65 14.23 10.97
N ALA A 133 19.51 14.99 11.65
CA ALA A 133 20.96 14.71 11.77
C ALA A 133 21.25 13.32 12.39
N ASN A 134 20.34 12.78 13.19
CA ASN A 134 20.45 11.46 13.77
C ASN A 134 19.84 10.35 12.89
N ALA A 135 19.41 10.68 11.66
CA ALA A 135 18.81 9.72 10.73
C ALA A 135 19.72 9.48 9.52
N ARG A 136 19.67 8.27 8.98
CA ARG A 136 20.34 7.89 7.73
C ARG A 136 19.42 7.00 6.92
N ILE A 137 19.35 7.27 5.60
CA ILE A 137 18.60 6.44 4.65
C ILE A 137 19.59 5.82 3.67
N THR A 138 19.45 4.50 3.50
CA THR A 138 20.19 3.73 2.48
C THR A 138 19.18 3.11 1.54
N GLU A 139 19.36 3.28 0.24
CA GLU A 139 18.49 2.76 -0.81
C GLU A 139 19.14 1.59 -1.56
N TYR A 140 18.32 0.60 -1.91
CA TYR A 140 18.69 -0.59 -2.67
C TYR A 140 17.73 -0.68 -3.87
N ALA A 141 18.27 -0.60 -5.09
CA ALA A 141 17.45 -0.73 -6.30
C ALA A 141 16.98 -2.17 -6.48
N MET A 142 15.72 -2.36 -6.85
CA MET A 142 15.19 -3.69 -7.16
C MET A 142 15.94 -4.28 -8.36
N PRO A 143 16.29 -5.60 -8.34
CA PRO A 143 17.11 -6.21 -9.41
C PRO A 143 16.42 -6.29 -10.75
N ALA A 144 15.10 -6.44 -10.75
CA ALA A 144 14.31 -6.53 -11.97
C ALA A 144 13.73 -5.16 -12.34
N ALA A 145 14.09 -4.65 -13.49
CA ALA A 145 13.54 -3.41 -14.02
C ALA A 145 12.02 -3.55 -14.20
N GLY A 146 11.27 -2.56 -13.74
CA GLY A 146 9.80 -2.54 -13.81
C GLY A 146 9.09 -3.42 -12.79
N ASP A 147 9.82 -4.12 -11.92
CA ASP A 147 9.19 -4.83 -10.79
C ASP A 147 8.63 -3.86 -9.74
N LEU A 148 7.67 -4.34 -8.99
CA LEU A 148 7.03 -3.57 -7.94
C LEU A 148 7.15 -4.31 -6.61
N PRO A 149 7.95 -3.80 -5.65
CA PRO A 149 7.96 -4.30 -4.29
C PRO A 149 6.66 -3.89 -3.62
N HIS A 150 5.70 -4.82 -3.56
CA HIS A 150 4.39 -4.52 -3.00
C HIS A 150 4.43 -4.55 -1.47
N ASP A 151 4.97 -5.61 -0.90
CA ASP A 151 5.16 -5.77 0.55
C ASP A 151 6.59 -6.22 0.87
N LEU A 152 6.99 -5.98 2.10
CA LEU A 152 8.25 -6.49 2.65
C LEU A 152 8.10 -6.87 4.13
N ALA A 153 8.94 -7.80 4.58
CA ALA A 153 9.03 -8.19 5.98
C ALA A 153 10.50 -8.48 6.35
N VAL A 154 10.84 -8.29 7.62
CA VAL A 154 12.20 -8.49 8.13
C VAL A 154 12.30 -9.83 8.86
N GLY A 155 13.17 -10.70 8.39
CA GLY A 155 13.45 -11.97 9.03
C GLY A 155 14.24 -11.82 10.35
N SER A 156 14.18 -12.83 11.18
CA SER A 156 14.95 -12.87 12.44
C SER A 156 16.47 -12.82 12.22
N ASP A 157 16.93 -13.22 11.04
CA ASP A 157 18.33 -13.12 10.59
C ASP A 157 18.72 -11.73 10.06
N GLY A 158 17.76 -10.81 9.93
CA GLY A 158 17.94 -9.44 9.44
C GLY A 158 17.88 -9.29 7.94
N ARG A 159 17.66 -10.37 7.21
CA ARG A 159 17.35 -10.27 5.79
C ARG A 159 15.95 -9.75 5.58
N VAL A 160 15.75 -9.07 4.46
CA VAL A 160 14.45 -8.51 4.12
C VAL A 160 13.83 -9.32 2.99
N VAL A 161 12.65 -9.88 3.25
CA VAL A 161 11.87 -10.63 2.27
C VAL A 161 10.92 -9.65 1.59
N ILE A 162 10.82 -9.69 0.27
CA ILE A 162 10.11 -8.71 -0.54
C ILE A 162 9.29 -9.45 -1.60
N THR A 163 8.06 -9.01 -1.82
CA THR A 163 7.23 -9.50 -2.92
C THR A 163 7.56 -8.73 -4.21
N GLY A 164 7.95 -9.45 -5.26
CA GLY A 164 8.16 -8.90 -6.61
C GLY A 164 6.89 -9.10 -7.44
N MET A 165 5.97 -8.13 -7.37
CA MET A 165 4.62 -8.27 -7.90
C MET A 165 4.58 -8.56 -9.39
N PHE A 166 5.46 -7.94 -10.20
CA PHE A 166 5.49 -8.10 -11.66
C PHE A 166 6.56 -9.07 -12.16
N SER A 167 7.57 -9.35 -11.33
CA SER A 167 8.53 -10.43 -11.63
C SER A 167 7.98 -11.81 -11.24
N HIS A 168 6.84 -11.86 -10.56
CA HIS A 168 6.17 -13.09 -10.11
C HIS A 168 7.02 -13.96 -9.19
N ARG A 169 7.92 -13.36 -8.40
CA ARG A 169 8.84 -14.04 -7.49
C ARG A 169 8.98 -13.33 -6.16
N MET A 170 9.64 -13.96 -5.24
CA MET A 170 10.10 -13.32 -4.01
C MET A 170 11.55 -12.88 -4.17
N TRP A 171 11.91 -11.79 -3.49
CA TRP A 171 13.29 -11.32 -3.36
C TRP A 171 13.71 -11.35 -1.90
N VAL A 172 14.97 -11.66 -1.66
CA VAL A 172 15.58 -11.61 -0.33
C VAL A 172 16.79 -10.69 -0.39
N LEU A 173 16.69 -9.54 0.25
CA LEU A 173 17.80 -8.59 0.38
C LEU A 173 18.66 -8.96 1.58
N ASP A 174 19.97 -9.13 1.36
CA ASP A 174 20.99 -9.13 2.40
C ASP A 174 21.51 -7.70 2.59
N PRO A 175 21.14 -7.00 3.67
CA PRO A 175 21.53 -5.60 3.84
C PRO A 175 23.03 -5.39 4.09
N ALA A 176 23.72 -6.41 4.58
CA ALA A 176 25.16 -6.33 4.86
C ALA A 176 25.98 -6.37 3.56
N ARG A 177 25.48 -7.13 2.58
CA ARG A 177 26.13 -7.27 1.27
C ARG A 177 25.56 -6.32 0.23
N GLY A 178 24.34 -5.80 0.44
CA GLY A 178 23.59 -5.02 -0.55
C GLY A 178 23.14 -5.86 -1.75
N SER A 179 23.06 -7.19 -1.60
CA SER A 179 22.71 -8.14 -2.67
C SER A 179 21.32 -8.70 -2.49
N PHE A 180 20.71 -9.11 -3.60
CA PHE A 180 19.41 -9.76 -3.63
C PHE A 180 19.53 -11.19 -4.13
N ASP A 181 18.85 -12.11 -3.46
CA ASP A 181 18.60 -13.45 -3.92
C ASP A 181 17.15 -13.59 -4.40
N ALA A 182 16.93 -14.29 -5.50
CA ALA A 182 15.59 -14.59 -6.01
C ALA A 182 15.11 -15.93 -5.47
N VAL A 183 13.83 -16.00 -5.10
CA VAL A 183 13.13 -17.24 -4.77
C VAL A 183 11.91 -17.35 -5.67
N ASP A 184 11.96 -18.36 -6.56
CA ASP A 184 10.89 -18.57 -7.52
C ASP A 184 9.65 -19.17 -6.84
N ILE A 185 8.48 -18.70 -7.24
CA ILE A 185 7.20 -19.22 -6.81
C ILE A 185 6.76 -20.24 -7.86
N PRO A 186 6.49 -21.53 -7.49
CA PRO A 186 6.17 -22.59 -8.46
C PRO A 186 4.71 -22.50 -8.95
N VAL A 187 4.27 -21.29 -9.28
CA VAL A 187 2.94 -20.96 -9.77
C VAL A 187 3.08 -19.94 -10.88
N ASP A 188 2.53 -20.22 -12.05
CA ASP A 188 2.58 -19.28 -13.17
C ASP A 188 1.82 -17.98 -12.84
N LYS A 189 2.38 -16.85 -13.28
CA LYS A 189 1.81 -15.52 -13.05
C LYS A 189 1.40 -15.26 -11.60
N ALA A 190 2.22 -15.70 -10.66
CA ALA A 190 1.94 -15.70 -9.23
C ALA A 190 1.42 -14.34 -8.68
N ASN A 191 1.95 -13.21 -9.16
CA ASN A 191 1.57 -11.86 -8.72
C ASN A 191 1.53 -11.74 -7.18
N PRO A 192 2.68 -11.96 -6.49
CA PRO A 192 2.74 -11.91 -5.03
C PRO A 192 2.49 -10.49 -4.53
N ARG A 193 1.61 -10.37 -3.53
CA ARG A 193 1.21 -9.07 -2.95
C ARG A 193 1.57 -8.98 -1.48
N ALA A 194 0.61 -9.26 -0.60
CA ALA A 194 0.87 -9.17 0.84
C ALA A 194 1.75 -10.32 1.33
N LEU A 195 2.54 -10.01 2.35
CA LEU A 195 3.51 -10.90 2.98
C LEU A 195 3.47 -10.74 4.51
N GLU A 196 3.36 -11.86 5.21
CA GLU A 196 3.58 -11.94 6.66
C GLU A 196 4.54 -13.08 6.98
N LEU A 197 5.34 -12.92 8.03
CA LEU A 197 6.22 -13.97 8.56
C LEU A 197 5.61 -14.55 9.82
N ASP A 198 5.54 -15.88 9.90
CA ASP A 198 5.13 -16.53 11.14
C ASP A 198 6.29 -16.68 12.14
N ALA A 199 6.00 -17.14 13.36
CA ALA A 199 6.97 -17.30 14.41
C ALA A 199 8.07 -18.34 14.07
N ALA A 200 7.83 -19.24 13.12
CA ALA A 200 8.83 -20.21 12.64
C ALA A 200 9.74 -19.61 11.56
N GLY A 201 9.44 -18.41 11.08
CA GLY A 201 10.11 -17.70 9.99
C GLY A 201 9.63 -18.14 8.60
N ASP A 202 8.52 -18.86 8.50
CA ASP A 202 7.92 -19.18 7.21
C ASP A 202 7.17 -17.98 6.66
N TRP A 203 7.14 -17.86 5.33
CA TRP A 203 6.53 -16.74 4.63
C TRP A 203 5.12 -17.07 4.19
N TRP A 204 4.16 -16.26 4.58
CA TRP A 204 2.78 -16.34 4.13
C TRP A 204 2.51 -15.24 3.11
N VAL A 205 2.17 -15.64 1.89
CA VAL A 205 2.09 -14.75 0.74
C VAL A 205 0.75 -14.92 0.05
N VAL A 206 0.08 -13.83 -0.28
CA VAL A 206 -1.09 -13.90 -1.17
C VAL A 206 -0.64 -13.76 -2.62
N LEU A 207 -1.13 -14.66 -3.46
CA LEU A 207 -0.88 -14.70 -4.90
C LEU A 207 -2.13 -14.21 -5.63
N GLY A 208 -2.11 -12.97 -6.11
CA GLY A 208 -3.30 -12.29 -6.61
C GLY A 208 -3.89 -12.94 -7.87
N ALA A 209 -3.11 -13.11 -8.92
CA ALA A 209 -3.65 -13.58 -10.19
C ALA A 209 -4.17 -15.03 -10.16
N PRO A 210 -3.52 -16.00 -9.50
CA PRO A 210 -4.04 -17.37 -9.38
C PRO A 210 -5.04 -17.56 -8.23
N HIS A 211 -5.37 -16.49 -7.47
CA HIS A 211 -6.27 -16.51 -6.32
C HIS A 211 -5.85 -17.52 -5.24
N LEU A 212 -4.57 -17.53 -4.88
CA LEU A 212 -4.01 -18.46 -3.91
C LEU A 212 -3.44 -17.75 -2.69
N VAL A 213 -3.34 -18.50 -1.59
CA VAL A 213 -2.44 -18.19 -0.49
C VAL A 213 -1.33 -19.22 -0.50
N ALA A 214 -0.09 -18.79 -0.33
CA ALA A 214 1.07 -19.65 -0.35
C ALA A 214 1.85 -19.52 0.96
N ARG A 215 2.45 -20.62 1.41
CA ARG A 215 3.45 -20.66 2.48
C ARG A 215 4.75 -21.20 1.93
N TYR A 216 5.83 -20.48 2.19
CA TYR A 216 7.19 -20.93 1.90
C TYR A 216 7.95 -21.16 3.19
N SER A 217 8.59 -22.31 3.31
CA SER A 217 9.52 -22.58 4.41
C SER A 217 10.95 -22.41 3.95
N PRO A 218 11.68 -21.39 4.43
CA PRO A 218 13.11 -21.20 4.09
C PRO A 218 13.99 -22.39 4.55
N LYS A 219 13.59 -23.09 5.59
CA LYS A 219 14.34 -24.26 6.14
C LYS A 219 14.32 -25.45 5.16
N THR A 220 13.17 -25.73 4.56
CA THR A 220 12.99 -26.87 3.66
C THR A 220 12.98 -26.47 2.19
N ARG A 221 12.95 -25.17 1.90
CA ARG A 221 12.76 -24.59 0.55
C ARG A 221 11.50 -25.09 -0.15
N ALA A 222 10.47 -25.40 0.61
CA ALA A 222 9.22 -25.97 0.09
C ALA A 222 8.09 -24.95 0.11
N TRP A 223 7.30 -24.95 -0.96
CA TRP A 223 6.06 -24.21 -1.07
C TRP A 223 4.86 -25.11 -0.81
N ARG A 224 3.84 -24.54 -0.19
CA ARG A 224 2.50 -25.10 -0.08
C ARG A 224 1.48 -24.01 -0.40
N THR A 225 0.41 -24.34 -1.10
CA THR A 225 -0.62 -23.40 -1.51
C THR A 225 -2.01 -23.83 -1.06
N TRP A 226 -2.90 -22.88 -0.88
CA TRP A 226 -4.33 -23.05 -0.59
C TRP A 226 -5.14 -22.18 -1.53
N PRO A 227 -6.33 -22.64 -1.99
CA PRO A 227 -7.22 -21.78 -2.77
C PRO A 227 -7.71 -20.61 -1.92
N GLY A 228 -7.61 -19.38 -2.44
CA GLY A 228 -8.18 -18.18 -1.83
C GLY A 228 -9.67 -18.02 -2.13
N GLY A 229 -10.12 -18.59 -3.25
CA GLY A 229 -11.51 -18.54 -3.68
C GLY A 229 -11.99 -17.19 -4.23
N PHE A 230 -11.16 -16.18 -4.19
CA PHE A 230 -11.32 -14.83 -4.73
C PHE A 230 -9.92 -14.20 -4.84
N TYR A 231 -9.83 -13.02 -5.43
CA TYR A 231 -8.55 -12.31 -5.51
C TYR A 231 -8.10 -11.84 -4.12
N PRO A 232 -7.09 -12.45 -3.48
CA PRO A 232 -6.62 -12.04 -2.16
C PRO A 232 -5.70 -10.84 -2.28
N HIS A 233 -5.85 -9.86 -1.38
CA HIS A 233 -5.01 -8.66 -1.38
C HIS A 233 -4.09 -8.56 -0.16
N SER A 234 -4.63 -8.75 1.04
CA SER A 234 -3.86 -8.71 2.29
C SER A 234 -4.02 -10.01 3.07
N VAL A 235 -3.05 -10.31 3.93
CA VAL A 235 -3.00 -11.49 4.78
C VAL A 235 -2.69 -11.10 6.21
N ALA A 236 -3.32 -11.79 7.17
CA ALA A 236 -3.02 -11.63 8.58
C ALA A 236 -3.00 -13.00 9.26
N LEU A 237 -2.05 -13.19 10.19
CA LEU A 237 -1.89 -14.43 10.93
C LEU A 237 -2.65 -14.35 12.26
N GLY A 238 -3.57 -15.29 12.45
CA GLY A 238 -4.32 -15.43 13.70
C GLY A 238 -3.54 -16.22 14.76
N ARG A 239 -3.69 -15.85 16.02
CA ARG A 239 -3.02 -16.51 17.16
C ARG A 239 -3.32 -18.01 17.28
N ALA A 240 -4.49 -18.45 16.84
CA ALA A 240 -4.92 -19.86 16.84
C ALA A 240 -4.54 -20.62 15.55
N GLY A 241 -3.58 -20.14 14.78
CA GLY A 241 -3.08 -20.82 13.58
C GLY A 241 -3.92 -20.65 12.33
N GLY A 242 -4.99 -19.84 12.36
CA GLY A 242 -5.77 -19.49 11.17
C GLY A 242 -5.10 -18.35 10.38
N VAL A 243 -5.16 -18.47 9.07
CA VAL A 243 -4.71 -17.40 8.17
C VAL A 243 -5.93 -16.65 7.65
N TRP A 244 -5.93 -15.35 7.80
CA TRP A 244 -7.01 -14.48 7.36
C TRP A 244 -6.61 -13.71 6.11
N ILE A 245 -7.51 -13.61 5.16
CA ILE A 245 -7.35 -12.84 3.92
C ILE A 245 -8.59 -12.01 3.64
N ASN A 246 -8.41 -10.90 2.92
CA ASN A 246 -9.53 -10.11 2.40
C ASN A 246 -9.68 -10.31 0.89
N GLY A 247 -10.91 -10.19 0.42
CA GLY A 247 -11.24 -10.17 -1.00
C GLY A 247 -11.07 -8.77 -1.57
N HIS A 248 -10.24 -8.69 -2.57
CA HIS A 248 -10.06 -7.49 -3.37
C HIS A 248 -10.57 -7.84 -4.77
N PHE A 249 -11.39 -7.02 -5.39
CA PHE A 249 -12.05 -7.35 -6.68
C PHE A 249 -13.10 -8.49 -6.62
N THR A 250 -13.64 -8.78 -5.50
CA THR A 250 -14.80 -9.65 -5.47
C THR A 250 -15.98 -8.91 -6.08
N HIS A 251 -16.76 -9.64 -6.86
CA HIS A 251 -17.82 -9.00 -7.60
C HIS A 251 -19.06 -8.72 -6.75
N SER A 252 -19.36 -9.54 -5.80
CA SER A 252 -20.49 -9.45 -4.87
C SER A 252 -20.76 -10.82 -4.32
N PRO A 253 -20.92 -10.98 -3.02
CA PRO A 253 -20.64 -9.95 -1.99
C PRO A 253 -19.13 -9.77 -1.74
N GLU A 254 -18.75 -8.66 -1.11
CA GLU A 254 -17.39 -8.48 -0.64
C GLU A 254 -17.08 -9.42 0.52
N LEU A 255 -15.87 -9.98 0.54
CA LEU A 255 -15.52 -11.10 1.41
C LEU A 255 -14.24 -10.88 2.21
N ILE A 256 -14.23 -11.42 3.42
CA ILE A 256 -13.00 -11.87 4.08
C ILE A 256 -13.06 -13.40 4.20
N ALA A 257 -11.93 -14.05 4.39
CA ALA A 257 -11.92 -15.48 4.60
C ALA A 257 -10.87 -15.92 5.60
N ARG A 258 -11.14 -17.06 6.23
CA ARG A 258 -10.20 -17.78 7.09
C ARG A 258 -9.77 -19.07 6.39
N ILE A 259 -8.48 -19.31 6.37
CA ILE A 259 -7.89 -20.58 5.93
C ILE A 259 -7.45 -21.36 7.16
N ASP A 260 -7.99 -22.57 7.31
CA ASP A 260 -7.56 -23.53 8.32
C ASP A 260 -6.42 -24.38 7.75
N THR A 261 -5.21 -24.09 8.18
CA THR A 261 -3.98 -24.73 7.66
C THR A 261 -3.78 -26.16 8.16
N ALA A 262 -4.51 -26.58 9.19
CA ALA A 262 -4.50 -27.95 9.71
C ALA A 262 -5.36 -28.91 8.88
N VAL A 263 -6.34 -28.38 8.14
CA VAL A 263 -7.22 -29.20 7.29
C VAL A 263 -6.44 -29.70 6.08
N ARG A 264 -6.42 -31.03 5.89
CA ARG A 264 -5.70 -31.64 4.75
C ARG A 264 -6.42 -31.46 3.43
N ASP A 265 -7.75 -31.51 3.45
CA ASP A 265 -8.59 -31.26 2.28
C ASP A 265 -8.64 -29.76 2.02
N LEU A 266 -7.91 -29.29 1.01
CA LEU A 266 -7.78 -27.87 0.67
C LEU A 266 -9.12 -27.24 0.29
N SER A 267 -10.08 -28.01 -0.23
CA SER A 267 -11.41 -27.50 -0.58
C SER A 267 -12.24 -27.15 0.67
N ARG A 268 -11.94 -27.79 1.80
CA ARG A 268 -12.60 -27.59 3.10
C ARG A 268 -11.84 -26.62 4.02
N ALA A 269 -10.63 -26.24 3.64
CA ALA A 269 -9.77 -25.36 4.44
C ALA A 269 -10.29 -23.92 4.49
N LEU A 270 -11.09 -23.48 3.51
CA LEU A 270 -11.52 -22.11 3.33
C LEU A 270 -12.93 -21.86 3.90
N THR A 271 -13.03 -20.94 4.86
CA THR A 271 -14.30 -20.38 5.35
C THR A 271 -14.43 -18.94 4.85
N ARG A 272 -15.45 -18.65 4.03
CA ARG A 272 -15.77 -17.32 3.53
C ARG A 272 -16.79 -16.64 4.43
N LEU A 273 -16.62 -15.34 4.63
CA LEU A 273 -17.49 -14.48 5.42
C LEU A 273 -17.82 -13.23 4.60
N GLU A 274 -19.11 -13.01 4.38
CA GLU A 274 -19.59 -11.78 3.76
C GLU A 274 -19.44 -10.61 4.75
N VAL A 275 -18.86 -9.51 4.28
CA VAL A 275 -18.80 -8.30 5.08
C VAL A 275 -20.16 -7.59 5.08
N PRO A 276 -20.49 -6.79 6.11
CA PRO A 276 -21.75 -6.06 6.14
C PRO A 276 -21.92 -5.15 4.92
N ALA A 277 -23.04 -5.25 4.22
CA ALA A 277 -23.31 -4.41 3.06
C ALA A 277 -23.19 -2.92 3.39
N HIS A 278 -22.61 -2.14 2.47
CA HIS A 278 -22.53 -0.70 2.65
C HIS A 278 -23.92 -0.07 2.42
N PRO A 279 -24.41 0.82 3.31
CA PRO A 279 -25.78 1.30 3.25
C PRO A 279 -26.13 2.06 1.96
N THR A 280 -25.15 2.71 1.32
CA THR A 280 -25.37 3.48 0.09
C THR A 280 -24.69 2.90 -1.15
N LEU A 281 -23.56 2.22 -0.98
CA LEU A 281 -22.79 1.64 -2.09
C LEU A 281 -23.15 0.18 -2.36
N GLY A 282 -23.89 -0.45 -1.44
CA GLY A 282 -24.14 -1.87 -1.50
C GLY A 282 -22.89 -2.71 -1.23
N ASN A 283 -22.90 -3.95 -1.71
CA ASN A 283 -21.78 -4.88 -1.56
C ASN A 283 -21.49 -5.60 -2.89
N GLY A 284 -21.76 -4.95 -3.99
CA GLY A 284 -21.60 -5.45 -5.35
C GLY A 284 -20.45 -4.81 -6.12
N PRO A 285 -20.38 -5.02 -7.43
CA PRO A 285 -19.38 -4.43 -8.30
C PRO A 285 -19.35 -2.90 -8.16
N GLY A 286 -18.16 -2.34 -7.92
CA GLY A 286 -17.99 -0.90 -7.64
C GLY A 286 -18.37 -0.47 -6.23
N GLY A 287 -18.74 -1.41 -5.37
CA GLY A 287 -18.92 -1.19 -3.94
C GLY A 287 -17.60 -0.99 -3.20
N PRO A 288 -17.69 -0.92 -1.87
CA PRO A 288 -16.51 -0.77 -1.05
C PRO A 288 -15.60 -2.01 -1.16
N ILE A 289 -14.30 -1.76 -1.14
CA ILE A 289 -13.27 -2.79 -1.31
C ILE A 289 -12.57 -3.02 0.02
N PRO A 290 -12.63 -4.24 0.60
CA PRO A 290 -11.78 -4.62 1.72
C PRO A 290 -10.31 -4.46 1.34
N TYR A 291 -9.55 -3.65 2.09
CA TYR A 291 -8.22 -3.24 1.65
C TYR A 291 -7.09 -3.82 2.50
N GLU A 292 -7.06 -3.57 3.79
CA GLU A 292 -6.10 -4.13 4.73
C GLU A 292 -6.83 -5.08 5.71
N ILE A 293 -6.14 -6.13 6.15
CA ILE A 293 -6.64 -7.04 7.19
C ILE A 293 -5.60 -7.21 8.29
N ARG A 294 -6.02 -7.15 9.55
CA ARG A 294 -5.17 -7.31 10.73
C ARG A 294 -5.90 -8.10 11.81
N VAL A 295 -5.15 -8.85 12.61
CA VAL A 295 -5.68 -9.52 13.80
C VAL A 295 -5.24 -8.75 15.03
N ALA A 296 -6.21 -8.25 15.80
CA ALA A 296 -5.97 -7.50 17.01
C ALA A 296 -5.49 -8.39 18.18
N PRO A 297 -4.90 -7.82 19.25
CA PRO A 297 -4.50 -8.56 20.44
C PRO A 297 -5.62 -9.36 21.09
N ASP A 298 -6.86 -8.91 20.99
CA ASP A 298 -8.07 -9.58 21.51
C ASP A 298 -8.61 -10.70 20.58
N GLY A 299 -7.98 -10.92 19.43
CA GLY A 299 -8.35 -11.94 18.45
C GLY A 299 -9.39 -11.50 17.42
N ARG A 300 -9.94 -10.30 17.51
CA ARG A 300 -10.81 -9.75 16.46
C ARG A 300 -10.03 -9.49 15.18
N VAL A 301 -10.71 -9.74 14.06
CA VAL A 301 -10.16 -9.54 12.72
C VAL A 301 -10.67 -8.23 12.15
N TRP A 302 -9.76 -7.30 11.95
CA TRP A 302 -10.08 -5.96 11.47
C TRP A 302 -9.79 -5.82 9.99
N THR A 303 -10.67 -5.13 9.27
CA THR A 303 -10.52 -4.82 7.86
C THR A 303 -10.92 -3.38 7.60
N SER A 304 -10.12 -2.68 6.80
CA SER A 304 -10.48 -1.36 6.27
C SER A 304 -11.22 -1.50 4.94
N GLU A 305 -12.10 -0.56 4.65
CA GLU A 305 -12.86 -0.47 3.41
C GLU A 305 -12.58 0.88 2.75
N LEU A 306 -11.82 0.84 1.64
CA LEU A 306 -11.24 2.04 1.05
C LEU A 306 -12.30 3.06 0.60
N GLN A 307 -13.18 2.70 -0.35
CA GLN A 307 -14.26 3.57 -0.83
C GLN A 307 -15.44 3.61 0.14
N GLY A 308 -15.65 2.57 0.92
CA GLY A 308 -16.71 2.50 1.93
C GLY A 308 -16.50 3.43 3.13
N ASN A 309 -15.31 4.01 3.24
CA ASN A 309 -15.01 5.00 4.27
C ASN A 309 -15.28 4.49 5.71
N ARG A 310 -15.03 3.21 5.95
CA ARG A 310 -15.27 2.55 7.24
C ARG A 310 -14.26 1.43 7.50
N LEU A 311 -14.22 0.99 8.75
CA LEU A 311 -13.58 -0.25 9.17
C LEU A 311 -14.62 -1.17 9.78
N PHE A 312 -14.36 -2.45 9.77
CA PHE A 312 -15.13 -3.40 10.55
C PHE A 312 -14.22 -4.41 11.26
N ALA A 313 -14.72 -4.88 12.39
CA ALA A 313 -14.12 -5.91 13.22
C ALA A 313 -15.00 -7.14 13.23
N TYR A 314 -14.49 -8.27 12.78
CA TYR A 314 -15.13 -9.56 12.94
C TYR A 314 -14.69 -10.21 14.25
N ASP A 315 -15.63 -10.60 15.10
CA ASP A 315 -15.40 -11.41 16.30
C ASP A 315 -15.57 -12.90 15.95
N PRO A 316 -14.49 -13.69 15.86
CA PRO A 316 -14.60 -15.10 15.49
C PRO A 316 -15.36 -15.96 16.51
N THR A 317 -15.41 -15.52 17.77
CA THR A 317 -16.10 -16.24 18.85
C THR A 317 -17.61 -16.02 18.80
N LYS A 318 -18.03 -14.77 18.61
CA LYS A 318 -19.45 -14.40 18.50
C LYS A 318 -19.98 -14.55 17.09
N ARG A 319 -19.09 -14.60 16.08
CA ARG A 319 -19.42 -14.64 14.64
C ARG A 319 -20.23 -13.41 14.21
N THR A 320 -19.86 -12.24 14.72
CA THR A 320 -20.53 -10.96 14.45
C THR A 320 -19.53 -9.92 13.94
N PHE A 321 -20.04 -8.92 13.23
CA PHE A 321 -19.28 -7.76 12.78
C PHE A 321 -19.68 -6.51 13.58
N ASP A 322 -18.69 -5.73 14.00
CA ASP A 322 -18.83 -4.35 14.42
C ASP A 322 -18.36 -3.42 13.30
N VAL A 323 -19.08 -2.35 13.01
CA VAL A 323 -18.77 -1.38 11.97
C VAL A 323 -18.40 -0.03 12.59
N PHE A 324 -17.36 0.61 12.06
CA PHE A 324 -16.81 1.90 12.47
C PHE A 324 -16.67 2.82 11.27
N THR A 325 -17.56 3.79 11.12
CA THR A 325 -17.49 4.79 10.04
C THR A 325 -16.43 5.84 10.36
N MET A 326 -15.59 6.18 9.39
CA MET A 326 -14.59 7.23 9.53
C MET A 326 -15.25 8.60 9.77
N PRO A 327 -14.62 9.49 10.57
CA PRO A 327 -15.23 10.79 10.92
C PRO A 327 -15.44 11.72 9.73
N GLU A 328 -14.56 11.67 8.73
CA GLU A 328 -14.66 12.48 7.52
C GLU A 328 -15.11 11.63 6.32
N THR A 329 -15.93 12.22 5.46
CA THR A 329 -16.38 11.57 4.23
C THR A 329 -15.22 11.41 3.23
N TRP A 330 -15.19 10.29 2.54
CA TRP A 330 -14.19 9.97 1.52
C TRP A 330 -12.75 10.04 2.04
N SER A 331 -12.53 9.71 3.32
CA SER A 331 -11.18 9.73 3.90
C SER A 331 -10.29 8.58 3.40
N GLY A 332 -10.88 7.46 3.05
CA GLY A 332 -10.19 6.31 2.48
C GLY A 332 -9.22 5.65 3.45
N PRO A 333 -9.73 4.94 4.48
CA PRO A 333 -8.87 4.19 5.40
C PRO A 333 -8.13 3.11 4.61
N ARG A 334 -6.78 3.17 4.64
CA ARG A 334 -5.97 2.28 3.81
C ARG A 334 -5.24 1.22 4.63
N ARG A 335 -3.90 1.20 4.64
CA ARG A 335 -3.11 0.18 5.32
C ARG A 335 -2.85 0.57 6.77
N PHE A 336 -3.82 0.30 7.63
CA PHE A 336 -3.77 0.58 9.06
C PHE A 336 -2.92 -0.44 9.82
N ASP A 337 -2.60 -0.12 11.07
CA ASP A 337 -1.98 -1.04 12.01
C ASP A 337 -2.65 -0.94 13.38
N ILE A 338 -2.40 -1.93 14.25
CA ILE A 338 -3.00 -2.04 15.58
C ILE A 338 -1.88 -2.18 16.60
N ASP A 339 -1.87 -1.32 17.61
CA ASP A 339 -0.89 -1.38 18.69
C ASP A 339 -1.19 -2.50 19.71
N ALA A 340 -0.25 -2.76 20.60
CA ALA A 340 -0.38 -3.79 21.64
C ALA A 340 -1.56 -3.55 22.61
N LYS A 341 -2.11 -2.34 22.64
CA LYS A 341 -3.29 -1.98 23.45
C LYS A 341 -4.60 -2.17 22.69
N GLY A 342 -4.53 -2.56 21.41
CA GLY A 342 -5.69 -2.73 20.55
C GLY A 342 -6.21 -1.43 19.92
N ILE A 343 -5.44 -0.34 20.01
CA ILE A 343 -5.76 0.93 19.35
C ILE A 343 -5.39 0.84 17.87
N LEU A 344 -6.27 1.28 16.99
CA LEU A 344 -6.00 1.33 15.56
C LEU A 344 -5.41 2.69 15.18
N TRP A 345 -4.38 2.63 14.34
CA TRP A 345 -3.75 3.78 13.71
C TRP A 345 -3.95 3.68 12.20
N ILE A 346 -4.68 4.63 11.64
CA ILE A 346 -5.30 4.53 10.32
C ILE A 346 -4.79 5.67 9.44
N PRO A 347 -4.19 5.38 8.27
CA PRO A 347 -3.89 6.41 7.29
C PRO A 347 -5.20 6.79 6.59
N ALA A 348 -5.69 7.99 6.83
CA ALA A 348 -6.83 8.57 6.12
C ALA A 348 -6.32 9.20 4.82
N TYR A 349 -6.28 8.37 3.77
CA TYR A 349 -5.55 8.56 2.53
C TYR A 349 -5.88 9.88 1.83
N ALA A 350 -7.17 10.18 1.68
CA ALA A 350 -7.61 11.33 0.92
C ALA A 350 -7.86 12.59 1.77
N THR A 351 -7.92 12.47 3.10
CA THR A 351 -8.00 13.62 4.00
C THR A 351 -6.65 14.04 4.56
N ASN A 352 -5.58 13.33 4.17
CA ASN A 352 -4.20 13.66 4.55
C ASN A 352 -3.96 13.65 6.06
N GLU A 353 -4.49 12.65 6.76
CA GLU A 353 -4.45 12.56 8.23
C GLU A 353 -3.99 11.17 8.69
N LEU A 354 -3.38 11.14 9.87
CA LEU A 354 -3.32 9.97 10.73
C LEU A 354 -4.55 9.99 11.63
N VAL A 355 -5.29 8.90 11.69
CA VAL A 355 -6.47 8.77 12.54
C VAL A 355 -6.24 7.66 13.57
N ARG A 356 -6.53 7.95 14.84
CA ARG A 356 -6.54 6.99 15.94
C ARG A 356 -7.98 6.58 16.23
N LEU A 357 -8.24 5.27 16.30
CA LEU A 357 -9.51 4.73 16.76
C LEU A 357 -9.27 3.90 18.02
N ASP A 358 -10.02 4.22 19.06
CA ASP A 358 -10.14 3.40 20.24
C ASP A 358 -11.43 2.56 20.13
N PRO A 359 -11.33 1.24 19.89
CA PRO A 359 -12.51 0.41 19.69
C PRO A 359 -13.39 0.26 20.92
N ALA A 360 -12.81 0.34 22.12
CA ALA A 360 -13.56 0.16 23.37
C ALA A 360 -14.51 1.34 23.64
N THR A 361 -14.05 2.55 23.33
CA THR A 361 -14.83 3.78 23.50
C THR A 361 -15.50 4.25 22.22
N ARG A 362 -15.18 3.63 21.08
CA ARG A 362 -15.58 4.01 19.72
C ARG A 362 -15.19 5.45 19.33
N LYS A 363 -14.19 6.03 20.00
CA LYS A 363 -13.74 7.40 19.77
C LYS A 363 -12.62 7.47 18.76
N PHE A 364 -12.74 8.44 17.88
CA PHE A 364 -11.70 8.81 16.91
C PHE A 364 -10.97 10.07 17.35
N ALA A 365 -9.66 10.12 17.07
CA ALA A 365 -8.85 11.34 17.14
C ALA A 365 -8.11 11.49 15.80
N ARG A 366 -7.96 12.74 15.34
CA ARG A 366 -7.43 13.09 14.02
C ARG A 366 -6.16 13.91 14.16
N PHE A 367 -5.15 13.60 13.36
CA PHE A 367 -3.85 14.26 13.37
C PHE A 367 -3.46 14.59 11.91
N PRO A 368 -3.71 15.82 11.44
CA PRO A 368 -3.32 16.24 10.10
C PRO A 368 -1.81 16.10 9.88
N LEU A 369 -1.41 15.56 8.73
CA LEU A 369 0.01 15.50 8.37
C LEU A 369 0.56 16.92 8.15
N PRO A 370 1.85 17.17 8.50
CA PRO A 370 2.44 18.51 8.39
C PRO A 370 2.50 19.05 6.97
N GLU A 371 2.70 18.16 5.99
CA GLU A 371 2.70 18.54 4.58
C GLU A 371 1.31 18.31 3.97
N PRO A 372 0.68 19.35 3.38
CA PRO A 372 -0.57 19.18 2.67
C PRO A 372 -0.42 18.21 1.49
N ASP A 373 -1.45 17.42 1.27
CA ASP A 373 -1.51 16.46 0.14
C ASP A 373 -0.37 15.42 0.11
N ALA A 374 0.21 15.09 1.27
CA ALA A 374 1.22 14.04 1.38
C ALA A 374 0.68 12.65 1.07
N VAL A 375 -0.61 12.46 1.25
CA VAL A 375 -1.38 11.24 0.94
C VAL A 375 -0.83 10.02 1.69
N PRO A 376 -1.16 9.84 2.99
CA PRO A 376 -0.70 8.72 3.81
C PRO A 376 -1.27 7.38 3.30
N TYR A 377 -0.39 6.42 3.01
CA TYR A 377 -0.77 5.14 2.39
C TYR A 377 -0.75 3.96 3.37
N VAL A 378 0.26 3.90 4.21
CA VAL A 378 0.53 2.78 5.12
C VAL A 378 0.97 3.29 6.47
N VAL A 379 0.53 2.61 7.52
CA VAL A 379 0.95 2.84 8.90
C VAL A 379 1.57 1.57 9.47
N ARG A 380 2.61 1.72 10.29
CA ARG A 380 3.16 0.66 11.14
C ARG A 380 3.47 1.21 12.52
N VAL A 381 3.05 0.48 13.53
CA VAL A 381 3.25 0.84 14.94
C VAL A 381 4.52 0.21 15.47
N ASP A 382 5.35 1.01 16.09
CA ASP A 382 6.50 0.56 16.87
C ASP A 382 6.14 0.60 18.36
N ASP A 383 5.56 -0.48 18.88
CA ASP A 383 5.16 -0.59 20.29
C ASP A 383 6.34 -0.39 21.26
N ALA A 384 7.56 -0.74 20.86
CA ALA A 384 8.74 -0.60 21.72
C ALA A 384 9.15 0.87 21.93
N THR A 385 8.87 1.73 20.97
CA THR A 385 9.20 3.18 21.04
C THR A 385 7.98 4.07 21.15
N GLY A 386 6.77 3.55 20.98
CA GLY A 386 5.54 4.30 20.90
C GLY A 386 5.41 5.17 19.65
N ARG A 387 6.24 4.95 18.63
CA ARG A 387 6.20 5.69 17.37
C ARG A 387 5.26 5.03 16.38
N ILE A 388 4.52 5.87 15.66
CA ILE A 388 3.68 5.46 14.56
C ILE A 388 4.35 5.93 13.26
N TRP A 389 4.76 4.98 12.43
CA TRP A 389 5.42 5.25 11.15
C TRP A 389 4.39 5.31 10.03
N ILE A 390 4.48 6.33 9.18
CA ILE A 390 3.52 6.59 8.10
C ILE A 390 4.29 6.72 6.78
N GLY A 391 3.99 5.85 5.83
CA GLY A 391 4.46 5.97 4.46
C GLY A 391 3.46 6.75 3.62
N THR A 392 3.96 7.64 2.76
CA THR A 392 3.13 8.49 1.90
C THR A 392 3.31 8.18 0.43
N SER A 393 2.30 8.48 -0.38
CA SER A 393 2.34 8.23 -1.82
C SER A 393 2.62 9.48 -2.66
N ALA A 394 2.60 10.69 -2.09
CA ALA A 394 2.68 11.92 -2.86
C ALA A 394 3.79 12.90 -2.41
N SER A 395 4.40 12.70 -1.24
CA SER A 395 5.37 13.66 -0.67
C SER A 395 6.84 13.23 -0.73
N ASP A 396 7.12 12.02 -1.25
CA ASP A 396 8.47 11.44 -1.23
C ASP A 396 9.09 11.39 0.18
N ALA A 397 8.29 11.05 1.18
CA ALA A 397 8.71 11.05 2.58
C ALA A 397 8.03 9.94 3.40
N VAL A 398 8.67 9.59 4.50
CA VAL A 398 8.09 8.82 5.60
C VAL A 398 7.98 9.74 6.80
N TYR A 399 6.93 9.61 7.57
CA TYR A 399 6.69 10.38 8.78
C TYR A 399 6.73 9.46 9.99
N ALA A 400 7.21 9.95 11.12
CA ALA A 400 7.01 9.35 12.41
C ALA A 400 6.16 10.27 13.27
N TYR A 401 5.07 9.75 13.83
CA TYR A 401 4.28 10.43 14.84
C TYR A 401 4.63 9.89 16.21
N ASP A 402 4.99 10.80 17.11
CA ASP A 402 5.19 10.52 18.54
C ASP A 402 3.92 10.91 19.27
N ALA A 403 3.16 9.90 19.72
CA ALA A 403 1.87 10.11 20.36
C ALA A 403 1.99 10.79 21.74
N ALA A 404 3.11 10.59 22.45
CA ALA A 404 3.33 11.20 23.75
C ALA A 404 3.68 12.70 23.61
N ALA A 405 4.45 13.05 22.58
CA ALA A 405 4.84 14.42 22.29
C ALA A 405 3.84 15.16 21.37
N ASN A 406 2.83 14.46 20.85
CA ASN A 406 1.89 14.97 19.84
C ASN A 406 2.61 15.67 18.67
N ARG A 407 3.64 15.04 18.10
CA ARG A 407 4.52 15.66 17.12
C ARG A 407 4.91 14.72 16.00
N PHE A 408 4.90 15.25 14.78
CA PHE A 408 5.45 14.59 13.60
C PHE A 408 6.93 14.92 13.41
N THR A 409 7.67 13.92 12.93
CA THR A 409 9.01 14.09 12.35
C THR A 409 8.96 13.60 10.91
N VAL A 410 9.51 14.40 9.99
CA VAL A 410 9.53 14.09 8.55
C VAL A 410 10.90 13.54 8.16
N TYR A 411 10.90 12.45 7.39
CA TYR A 411 12.09 11.82 6.84
C TYR A 411 11.99 11.81 5.32
N PRO A 412 12.52 12.83 4.63
CA PRO A 412 12.52 12.89 3.16
C PRO A 412 13.32 11.72 2.58
N LEU A 413 12.73 11.02 1.60
CA LEU A 413 13.40 9.94 0.87
C LEU A 413 14.36 10.54 -0.16
N PRO A 414 15.55 9.95 -0.38
CA PRO A 414 16.50 10.44 -1.39
C PRO A 414 15.91 10.45 -2.80
N SER A 415 15.14 9.40 -3.13
CA SER A 415 14.48 9.27 -4.44
C SER A 415 13.25 10.14 -4.58
N ARG A 416 12.99 10.59 -5.81
CA ARG A 416 11.76 11.25 -6.25
C ARG A 416 10.77 10.23 -6.81
N GLY A 417 9.48 10.58 -6.79
CA GLY A 417 8.42 9.69 -7.25
C GLY A 417 8.24 8.46 -6.37
N ALA A 418 8.64 8.56 -5.10
CA ALA A 418 8.60 7.49 -4.13
C ALA A 418 7.17 7.27 -3.61
N LEU A 419 6.38 6.47 -4.31
CA LEU A 419 5.09 6.00 -3.81
C LEU A 419 5.36 4.87 -2.81
N VAL A 420 5.30 5.21 -1.51
CA VAL A 420 5.54 4.22 -0.43
C VAL A 420 4.35 3.29 -0.32
N ARG A 421 4.59 2.00 -0.54
CA ARG A 421 3.54 0.95 -0.52
C ARG A 421 3.50 0.18 0.78
N HIS A 422 4.66 -0.07 1.36
CA HIS A 422 4.76 -0.86 2.58
C HIS A 422 5.89 -0.37 3.47
N LEU A 423 5.72 -0.60 4.77
CA LEU A 423 6.71 -0.39 5.81
C LEU A 423 6.83 -1.67 6.64
N ALA A 424 8.04 -1.98 7.10
CA ALA A 424 8.27 -2.97 8.16
C ALA A 424 9.32 -2.44 9.13
N ILE A 425 9.18 -2.81 10.39
CA ILE A 425 10.10 -2.40 11.45
C ILE A 425 10.95 -3.61 11.83
N ASP A 426 12.26 -3.47 11.74
CA ASP A 426 13.18 -4.52 12.21
C ASP A 426 13.04 -4.65 13.74
N PRO A 427 12.58 -5.80 14.25
CA PRO A 427 12.36 -5.97 15.69
C PRO A 427 13.64 -5.89 16.54
N ARG A 428 14.81 -6.07 15.92
CA ARG A 428 16.12 -6.06 16.60
C ARG A 428 16.77 -4.69 16.61
N THR A 429 16.80 -4.01 15.46
CA THR A 429 17.48 -2.72 15.27
C THR A 429 16.58 -1.52 15.38
N ARG A 430 15.27 -1.73 15.25
CA ARG A 430 14.21 -0.71 15.14
C ARG A 430 14.34 0.16 13.89
N ASP A 431 15.13 -0.29 12.91
CA ASP A 431 15.17 0.36 11.61
C ASP A 431 13.86 0.17 10.87
N VAL A 432 13.49 1.17 10.09
CA VAL A 432 12.29 1.11 9.26
C VAL A 432 12.68 0.76 7.83
N TRP A 433 12.15 -0.33 7.35
CA TRP A 433 12.30 -0.77 5.97
C TRP A 433 11.11 -0.29 5.16
N ILE A 434 11.38 0.22 3.98
CA ILE A 434 10.43 0.96 3.16
C ILE A 434 10.44 0.37 1.75
N ALA A 435 9.29 -0.11 1.28
CA ALA A 435 9.09 -0.48 -0.12
C ALA A 435 8.41 0.65 -0.88
N TYR A 436 8.97 1.08 -1.99
CA TYR A 436 8.34 2.07 -2.84
C TYR A 436 8.59 1.83 -4.33
N GLY A 437 7.60 2.18 -5.10
CA GLY A 437 7.58 2.05 -6.55
C GLY A 437 6.22 2.40 -7.10
N ALA A 438 6.17 2.64 -8.39
CA ALA A 438 4.96 3.03 -9.12
C ALA A 438 4.68 2.04 -10.25
N SER A 439 3.44 2.00 -10.72
CA SER A 439 3.05 1.23 -11.91
C SER A 439 2.19 2.10 -12.83
N PRO A 440 2.62 2.37 -14.06
CA PRO A 440 3.95 2.03 -14.61
C PRO A 440 5.06 2.80 -13.90
N GLY A 441 6.19 2.11 -13.67
CA GLY A 441 7.35 2.71 -13.02
C GLY A 441 8.10 3.66 -13.97
N ARG A 442 8.30 4.90 -13.56
CA ARG A 442 9.14 5.87 -14.27
C ARG A 442 10.51 5.99 -13.66
N ILE A 443 10.62 5.60 -12.41
CA ILE A 443 11.88 5.44 -11.68
C ILE A 443 12.00 3.98 -11.24
N PRO A 444 13.22 3.44 -11.13
CA PRO A 444 13.41 2.11 -10.56
C PRO A 444 12.80 2.02 -9.17
N ALA A 445 12.03 0.98 -8.93
CA ALA A 445 11.52 0.68 -7.61
C ALA A 445 12.68 0.34 -6.67
N LYS A 446 12.53 0.66 -5.40
CA LYS A 446 13.58 0.51 -4.40
C LYS A 446 13.05 -0.01 -3.08
N ILE A 447 13.98 -0.57 -2.32
CA ILE A 447 13.85 -0.80 -0.89
C ILE A 447 14.76 0.22 -0.19
N ALA A 448 14.26 0.89 0.84
CA ALA A 448 15.08 1.77 1.65
C ALA A 448 15.12 1.30 3.11
N ARG A 449 16.26 1.55 3.76
CA ARG A 449 16.45 1.38 5.19
C ARG A 449 16.62 2.74 5.84
N LEU A 450 15.71 3.11 6.71
CA LEU A 450 15.81 4.28 7.57
C LEU A 450 16.30 3.86 8.95
N HIS A 451 17.51 4.27 9.28
CA HIS A 451 18.09 4.14 10.62
C HIS A 451 17.97 5.46 11.37
N VAL A 452 17.45 5.41 12.60
CA VAL A 452 17.35 6.59 13.48
C VAL A 452 18.09 6.30 14.78
N SER A 453 19.25 6.91 14.94
CA SER A 453 20.04 6.80 16.17
C SER A 453 19.34 7.48 17.35
N ARG A 454 19.42 6.88 18.54
CA ARG A 454 19.00 7.57 19.75
C ARG A 454 19.89 8.78 19.97
N ILE A 455 19.33 9.97 20.14
CA ILE A 455 20.08 11.12 20.61
C ILE A 455 20.47 10.77 22.05
N ARG A 456 21.79 10.60 22.31
CA ARG A 456 22.27 10.55 23.69
C ARG A 456 21.90 11.90 24.31
N GLY A 457 21.01 11.89 25.30
CA GLY A 457 20.78 13.06 26.13
C GLY A 457 22.14 13.54 26.63
N SER A 458 22.42 14.81 26.51
CA SER A 458 23.54 15.45 27.20
C SER A 458 23.37 15.13 28.68
N ASP A 459 24.16 14.19 29.15
CA ASP A 459 24.25 13.87 30.57
C ASP A 459 24.66 15.18 31.26
N GLY A 460 23.71 15.78 31.96
CA GLY A 460 23.93 17.01 32.67
C GLY A 460 25.12 16.85 33.60
N SER A 461 26.08 17.72 33.44
CA SER A 461 27.19 17.99 34.31
C SER A 461 26.97 17.48 35.74
N ARG A 462 27.65 16.42 36.14
CA ARG A 462 27.93 16.19 37.55
C ARG A 462 28.79 17.37 38.00
N GLY A 463 28.13 18.32 38.65
CA GLY A 463 28.81 19.37 39.37
C GLY A 463 29.77 18.73 40.37
N GLN A 464 31.05 18.93 40.18
CA GLN A 464 32.01 18.84 41.28
C GLN A 464 31.71 20.03 42.17
N SER A 465 31.25 19.77 43.36
CA SER A 465 31.30 20.72 44.45
C SER A 465 32.61 20.56 45.22
N PRO A 466 33.20 21.65 45.69
CA PRO A 466 34.52 21.71 46.29
C PRO A 466 34.60 21.00 47.65
#